data_f05539b579d5f6a4b1cb49328d868643
#
_entry.id   f05539b579d5f6a4b1cb49328d868643
#
_cell.length_a   1.000
_cell.length_b   1.000
_cell.length_c   1.000
_cell.angle_alpha   90.00
_cell.angle_beta   90.00
_cell.angle_gamma   90.00
#
_symmetry.space_group_name_H-M   'P 1'
#
loop_
_entity.id
_entity.type
_entity.pdbx_description
1 polymer ?
#
loop_
_entity_poly.entity_id
_entity_poly.type
_entity_poly.pdbx_seq_one_letter_code
_entity_poly.pdbx_strand_id
1 'polypeptide(L)'
;YQSLPSPGETASGYGQERDVSLQCRFEALSEQSLEQTPESAQARVYGRIINQLVPDEVRILTALSDGSDIAISHLVARGGRFKNSDHRVMAFLSRVGNESGVMLADAVPHYLAHLFALGLLDGGPEDNSQTAKYEAIENGSEVRAACEQMRKDSRLKPVFIRETAHLSAFGKAFWTACS
;
A
#
# COMPACT_ATOMS: atom_id res chain seq x y z
N TYR A 1 52.56 -38.53 -28.07
CA TYR A 1 52.36 -37.14 -27.68
C TYR A 1 51.25 -36.58 -28.55
N GLN A 2 50.06 -36.59 -28.00
CA GLN A 2 48.88 -35.98 -28.63
C GLN A 2 48.67 -34.62 -27.95
N SER A 3 48.72 -33.56 -28.76
CA SER A 3 48.48 -32.18 -28.38
C SER A 3 46.99 -31.97 -28.09
N LEU A 4 46.67 -31.42 -26.93
CA LEU A 4 45.34 -30.94 -26.54
C LEU A 4 45.00 -29.67 -27.35
N PRO A 5 43.72 -29.53 -27.81
CA PRO A 5 43.29 -28.29 -28.39
C PRO A 5 43.02 -27.23 -27.34
N SER A 6 43.39 -26.00 -27.67
CA SER A 6 43.13 -24.77 -26.90
C SER A 6 41.64 -24.50 -26.74
N PRO A 7 41.20 -23.92 -25.60
CA PRO A 7 39.80 -23.51 -25.49
C PRO A 7 39.56 -22.23 -26.26
N GLY A 8 38.86 -22.39 -27.40
CA GLY A 8 38.34 -21.29 -28.20
C GLY A 8 37.06 -20.74 -27.61
N GLU A 9 37.06 -19.47 -27.43
CA GLU A 9 35.98 -18.47 -27.51
C GLU A 9 34.54 -19.01 -27.54
N THR A 10 33.92 -19.02 -26.39
CA THR A 10 32.45 -18.91 -26.31
C THR A 10 32.11 -17.43 -26.25
N ALA A 11 31.66 -16.91 -27.39
CA ALA A 11 31.07 -15.60 -27.51
C ALA A 11 29.84 -15.50 -26.61
N SER A 12 30.00 -14.84 -25.47
CA SER A 12 28.93 -14.43 -24.60
C SER A 12 28.14 -13.30 -25.27
N GLY A 13 27.07 -13.68 -25.98
CA GLY A 13 26.06 -12.78 -26.50
C GLY A 13 25.04 -12.43 -25.43
N TYR A 14 25.44 -11.89 -24.28
CA TYR A 14 24.53 -11.17 -23.41
C TYR A 14 24.34 -9.79 -24.01
N GLY A 15 23.11 -9.55 -24.54
CA GLY A 15 22.71 -8.25 -25.03
C GLY A 15 23.00 -7.19 -23.97
N GLN A 16 23.87 -6.24 -24.31
CA GLN A 16 23.97 -4.99 -23.61
C GLN A 16 22.60 -4.31 -23.72
N GLU A 17 21.76 -4.44 -22.68
CA GLU A 17 20.76 -3.42 -22.38
C GLU A 17 21.56 -2.13 -22.23
N ARG A 18 21.45 -1.25 -23.21
CA ARG A 18 22.05 0.08 -23.15
C ARG A 18 21.44 0.74 -21.94
N ASP A 19 22.23 0.94 -20.91
CA ASP A 19 21.88 1.70 -19.74
C ASP A 19 21.62 3.14 -20.22
N VAL A 20 20.36 3.41 -20.56
CA VAL A 20 19.94 4.73 -21.05
C VAL A 20 20.09 5.65 -19.85
N SER A 21 20.99 6.62 -19.93
CA SER A 21 21.29 7.52 -18.84
C SER A 21 20.00 8.16 -18.30
N LEU A 22 19.94 8.43 -16.99
CA LEU A 22 18.80 9.09 -16.37
C LEU A 22 18.45 10.42 -17.07
N GLN A 23 19.45 11.12 -17.56
CA GLN A 23 19.29 12.35 -18.33
C GLN A 23 18.52 12.11 -19.64
N CYS A 24 18.92 11.15 -20.46
CA CYS A 24 18.21 10.83 -21.71
C CYS A 24 16.75 10.40 -21.45
N ARG A 25 16.50 9.67 -20.34
CA ARG A 25 15.13 9.28 -19.95
C ARG A 25 14.30 10.49 -19.56
N PHE A 26 14.90 11.44 -18.86
CA PHE A 26 14.23 12.68 -18.45
C PHE A 26 13.97 13.58 -19.66
N GLU A 27 14.92 13.73 -20.57
CA GLU A 27 14.77 14.48 -21.83
C GLU A 27 13.63 13.91 -22.67
N ALA A 28 13.59 12.60 -22.86
CA ALA A 28 12.50 11.93 -23.58
C ALA A 28 11.12 12.16 -22.92
N LEU A 29 11.03 12.19 -21.58
CA LEU A 29 9.80 12.53 -20.89
C LEU A 29 9.42 13.99 -21.08
N SER A 30 10.41 14.89 -21.10
CA SER A 30 10.19 16.32 -21.34
C SER A 30 9.64 16.57 -22.74
N GLU A 31 10.18 15.95 -23.76
CA GLU A 31 9.66 16.00 -25.14
C GLU A 31 8.23 15.48 -25.22
N GLN A 32 7.96 14.31 -24.61
CA GLN A 32 6.61 13.74 -24.58
C GLN A 32 5.60 14.64 -23.87
N SER A 33 6.04 15.46 -22.90
CA SER A 33 5.14 16.37 -22.18
C SER A 33 4.57 17.49 -23.07
N LEU A 34 5.28 17.86 -24.15
CA LEU A 34 4.86 18.92 -25.05
C LEU A 34 3.70 18.47 -25.99
N GLU A 35 3.58 17.17 -26.22
CA GLU A 35 2.56 16.60 -27.12
C GLU A 35 1.44 15.89 -26.35
N GLN A 36 1.48 15.94 -25.01
CA GLN A 36 0.56 15.19 -24.17
C GLN A 36 -0.84 15.81 -24.17
N THR A 37 -1.86 14.99 -24.47
CA THR A 37 -3.27 15.37 -24.25
C THR A 37 -3.74 14.93 -22.86
N PRO A 38 -4.81 15.53 -22.32
CA PRO A 38 -5.39 15.12 -21.04
C PRO A 38 -5.70 13.63 -20.97
N GLU A 39 -6.25 13.06 -22.06
CA GLU A 39 -6.62 11.64 -22.15
C GLU A 39 -5.38 10.74 -22.14
N SER A 40 -4.33 11.11 -22.87
CA SER A 40 -3.08 10.36 -22.90
C SER A 40 -2.34 10.45 -21.53
N ALA A 41 -2.42 11.59 -20.87
CA ALA A 41 -1.90 11.78 -19.52
C ALA A 41 -2.61 10.87 -18.53
N GLN A 42 -3.94 10.88 -18.54
CA GLN A 42 -4.77 10.03 -17.68
C GLN A 42 -4.48 8.55 -17.90
N ALA A 43 -4.45 8.09 -19.16
CA ALA A 43 -4.16 6.70 -19.50
C ALA A 43 -2.79 6.25 -18.99
N ARG A 44 -1.76 7.11 -19.07
CA ARG A 44 -0.42 6.82 -18.55
C ARG A 44 -0.38 6.70 -17.03
N VAL A 45 -1.06 7.61 -16.32
CA VAL A 45 -1.14 7.59 -14.86
C VAL A 45 -1.87 6.31 -14.41
N TYR A 46 -3.03 6.03 -14.98
CA TYR A 46 -3.82 4.86 -14.60
C TYR A 46 -3.11 3.55 -14.97
N GLY A 47 -2.49 3.46 -16.15
CA GLY A 47 -1.68 2.31 -16.54
C GLY A 47 -0.53 2.04 -15.57
N ARG A 48 0.14 3.10 -15.07
CA ARG A 48 1.19 2.95 -14.06
C ARG A 48 0.63 2.42 -12.73
N ILE A 49 -0.53 2.89 -12.31
CA ILE A 49 -1.20 2.41 -11.09
C ILE A 49 -1.58 0.94 -11.26
N ILE A 50 -2.25 0.57 -12.36
CA ILE A 50 -2.65 -0.81 -12.64
C ILE A 50 -1.45 -1.77 -12.56
N ASN A 51 -0.30 -1.38 -13.10
CA ASN A 51 0.92 -2.19 -13.06
C ASN A 51 1.53 -2.35 -11.66
N GLN A 52 1.08 -1.57 -10.68
CA GLN A 52 1.53 -1.67 -9.29
C GLN A 52 0.54 -2.44 -8.41
N LEU A 53 -0.72 -2.55 -8.83
CA LEU A 53 -1.75 -3.22 -8.05
C LEU A 53 -1.61 -4.73 -8.11
N VAL A 54 -1.90 -5.38 -6.98
CA VAL A 54 -2.07 -6.83 -6.89
C VAL A 54 -3.57 -7.19 -6.84
N PRO A 55 -3.96 -8.44 -7.19
CA PRO A 55 -5.37 -8.83 -7.25
C PRO A 55 -6.14 -8.62 -5.95
N ASP A 56 -5.51 -8.79 -4.78
CA ASP A 56 -6.15 -8.58 -3.48
C ASP A 56 -6.47 -7.11 -3.21
N GLU A 57 -5.64 -6.18 -3.68
CA GLU A 57 -5.92 -4.74 -3.61
C GLU A 57 -7.11 -4.36 -4.49
N VAL A 58 -7.24 -4.97 -5.65
CA VAL A 58 -8.42 -4.77 -6.52
C VAL A 58 -9.70 -5.24 -5.82
N ARG A 59 -9.67 -6.33 -5.04
CA ARG A 59 -10.82 -6.77 -4.23
C ARG A 59 -11.21 -5.74 -3.18
N ILE A 60 -10.24 -5.11 -2.53
CA ILE A 60 -10.49 -4.03 -1.57
C ILE A 60 -11.13 -2.83 -2.28
N LEU A 61 -10.58 -2.40 -3.43
CA LEU A 61 -11.14 -1.30 -4.22
C LEU A 61 -12.58 -1.62 -4.68
N THR A 62 -12.85 -2.86 -5.10
CA THR A 62 -14.19 -3.32 -5.48
C THR A 62 -15.17 -3.21 -4.30
N ALA A 63 -14.75 -3.63 -3.11
CA ALA A 63 -15.59 -3.53 -1.92
C ALA A 63 -15.92 -2.09 -1.51
N LEU A 64 -15.04 -1.13 -1.84
CA LEU A 64 -15.23 0.29 -1.56
C LEU A 64 -15.90 1.07 -2.70
N SER A 65 -16.14 0.42 -3.85
CA SER A 65 -16.66 1.09 -5.05
C SER A 65 -18.12 1.55 -4.91
N ASP A 66 -18.85 1.01 -3.94
CA ASP A 66 -20.20 1.41 -3.58
C ASP A 66 -20.26 2.73 -2.77
N GLY A 67 -19.10 3.28 -2.42
CA GLY A 67 -18.95 4.50 -1.64
C GLY A 67 -18.97 4.28 -0.13
N SER A 68 -18.91 3.02 0.33
CA SER A 68 -18.83 2.72 1.76
C SER A 68 -17.50 3.10 2.39
N ASP A 69 -17.53 3.38 3.69
CA ASP A 69 -16.35 3.62 4.51
C ASP A 69 -15.99 2.35 5.30
N ILE A 70 -14.70 2.05 5.40
CA ILE A 70 -14.19 0.97 6.24
C ILE A 70 -13.56 1.51 7.52
N ALA A 71 -13.72 0.76 8.62
CA ALA A 71 -13.05 1.04 9.87
C ALA A 71 -11.56 0.66 9.80
N ILE A 72 -10.70 1.57 10.21
CA ILE A 72 -9.25 1.36 10.37
C ILE A 72 -8.86 1.72 11.80
N SER A 73 -8.01 0.90 12.41
CA SER A 73 -7.42 1.19 13.71
C SER A 73 -5.90 1.11 13.64
N HIS A 74 -5.23 1.96 14.41
CA HIS A 74 -3.80 1.95 14.57
C HIS A 74 -3.46 1.76 16.04
N LEU A 75 -2.57 0.82 16.35
CA LEU A 75 -2.06 0.63 17.68
C LEU A 75 -0.79 1.46 17.87
N VAL A 76 -0.82 2.36 18.83
CA VAL A 76 0.28 3.26 19.18
C VAL A 76 0.76 2.96 20.60
N ALA A 77 2.06 2.83 20.76
CA ALA A 77 2.68 2.83 22.07
C ALA A 77 2.90 4.28 22.50
N ARG A 78 2.13 4.72 23.50
CA ARG A 78 2.30 6.03 24.09
C ARG A 78 3.28 5.94 25.26
N GLY A 79 4.42 6.60 25.12
CA GLY A 79 5.47 6.62 26.15
C GLY A 79 5.31 7.77 27.14
N GLY A 80 5.95 7.62 28.33
CA GLY A 80 5.84 8.51 29.49
C GLY A 80 6.21 9.99 29.27
N ARG A 81 6.97 10.61 30.17
CA ARG A 81 7.16 12.05 30.42
C ARG A 81 7.42 13.02 29.24
N PHE A 82 7.73 12.55 28.03
CA PHE A 82 8.00 13.41 26.87
C PHE A 82 6.97 13.19 25.77
N LYS A 83 6.29 14.25 25.34
CA LYS A 83 5.22 14.28 24.33
C LYS A 83 5.59 13.68 22.94
N ASN A 84 6.87 13.40 22.68
CA ASN A 84 7.38 12.95 21.39
C ASN A 84 7.79 11.47 21.34
N SER A 85 7.35 10.65 22.30
CA SER A 85 7.70 9.23 22.37
C SER A 85 6.60 8.29 21.87
N ASP A 86 5.54 8.82 21.26
CA ASP A 86 4.49 8.01 20.64
C ASP A 86 5.02 7.37 19.36
N HIS A 87 4.99 6.05 19.26
CA HIS A 87 5.34 5.34 18.02
C HIS A 87 4.24 4.35 17.65
N ARG A 88 3.98 4.27 16.36
CA ARG A 88 2.98 3.35 15.80
C ARG A 88 3.56 1.93 15.80
N VAL A 89 2.91 1.03 16.50
CA VAL A 89 3.30 -0.39 16.63
C VAL A 89 2.66 -1.23 15.55
N MET A 90 1.36 -1.01 15.30
CA MET A 90 0.63 -1.62 14.21
C MET A 90 -0.19 -0.55 13.49
N ALA A 91 -0.23 -0.62 12.18
CA ALA A 91 -0.93 0.35 11.34
C ALA A 91 -1.93 -0.34 10.43
N PHE A 92 -2.95 0.41 9.98
CA PHE A 92 -3.93 -0.04 9.00
C PHE A 92 -4.62 -1.35 9.34
N LEU A 93 -4.87 -1.58 10.63
CA LEU A 93 -5.66 -2.73 11.08
C LEU A 93 -7.11 -2.56 10.60
N SER A 94 -7.63 -3.54 9.88
CA SER A 94 -8.99 -3.51 9.35
C SER A 94 -9.53 -4.92 9.12
N ARG A 95 -10.83 -5.06 9.06
CA ARG A 95 -11.50 -6.30 8.70
C ARG A 95 -11.90 -6.37 7.23
N VAL A 96 -11.57 -5.34 6.44
CA VAL A 96 -11.93 -5.27 5.03
C VAL A 96 -11.44 -6.50 4.25
N GLY A 97 -10.31 -7.09 4.61
CA GLY A 97 -9.81 -8.29 3.96
C GLY A 97 -10.78 -9.47 4.03
N ASN A 98 -11.44 -9.68 5.19
CA ASN A 98 -12.44 -10.73 5.34
C ASN A 98 -13.73 -10.38 4.58
N GLU A 99 -14.10 -9.10 4.56
CA GLU A 99 -15.32 -8.61 3.92
C GLU A 99 -15.21 -8.61 2.39
N SER A 100 -14.02 -8.33 1.85
CA SER A 100 -13.73 -8.28 0.41
C SER A 100 -13.22 -9.60 -0.18
N GLY A 101 -13.01 -10.63 0.63
CA GLY A 101 -12.51 -11.93 0.18
C GLY A 101 -11.04 -11.91 -0.25
N VAL A 102 -10.21 -11.09 0.40
CA VAL A 102 -8.74 -11.07 0.22
C VAL A 102 -8.16 -12.44 0.54
N MET A 103 -7.26 -12.93 -0.31
CA MET A 103 -6.66 -14.26 -0.15
C MET A 103 -5.55 -14.26 0.91
N LEU A 104 -4.77 -13.19 1.00
CA LEU A 104 -3.70 -13.06 1.98
C LEU A 104 -4.10 -12.05 3.06
N ALA A 105 -4.90 -12.49 4.03
CA ALA A 105 -5.48 -11.64 5.07
C ALA A 105 -4.41 -10.88 5.90
N ASP A 106 -3.28 -11.52 6.18
CA ASP A 106 -2.19 -10.92 6.96
C ASP A 106 -1.50 -9.73 6.25
N ALA A 107 -1.66 -9.64 4.92
CA ALA A 107 -1.11 -8.56 4.13
C ALA A 107 -2.05 -7.33 4.02
N VAL A 108 -3.27 -7.39 4.55
CA VAL A 108 -4.25 -6.28 4.48
C VAL A 108 -3.67 -4.95 4.95
N PRO A 109 -2.93 -4.86 6.08
CA PRO A 109 -2.28 -3.61 6.48
C PRO A 109 -1.33 -3.04 5.41
N HIS A 110 -0.61 -3.92 4.71
CA HIS A 110 0.29 -3.53 3.63
C HIS A 110 -0.49 -3.05 2.39
N TYR A 111 -1.54 -3.76 2.01
CA TYR A 111 -2.41 -3.37 0.89
C TYR A 111 -3.05 -2.00 1.13
N LEU A 112 -3.60 -1.76 2.33
CA LEU A 112 -4.17 -0.45 2.65
C LEU A 112 -3.10 0.65 2.60
N ALA A 113 -1.92 0.43 3.20
CA ALA A 113 -0.82 1.38 3.13
C ALA A 113 -0.42 1.73 1.69
N HIS A 114 -0.37 0.73 0.81
CA HIS A 114 -0.05 0.93 -0.60
C HIS A 114 -1.16 1.68 -1.35
N LEU A 115 -2.43 1.33 -1.14
CA LEU A 115 -3.56 2.04 -1.75
C LEU A 115 -3.63 3.52 -1.31
N PHE A 116 -3.32 3.82 -0.04
CA PHE A 116 -3.14 5.20 0.42
C PHE A 116 -1.95 5.89 -0.27
N ALA A 117 -0.81 5.21 -0.40
CA ALA A 117 0.38 5.76 -1.08
C ALA A 117 0.14 6.05 -2.57
N LEU A 118 -0.72 5.26 -3.23
CA LEU A 118 -1.16 5.50 -4.61
C LEU A 118 -2.20 6.62 -4.72
N GLY A 119 -2.71 7.15 -3.59
CA GLY A 119 -3.75 8.17 -3.56
C GLY A 119 -5.14 7.65 -3.94
N LEU A 120 -5.34 6.34 -3.96
CA LEU A 120 -6.63 5.72 -4.26
C LEU A 120 -7.59 5.74 -3.08
N LEU A 121 -7.06 5.81 -1.86
CA LEU A 121 -7.82 5.93 -0.62
C LEU A 121 -7.53 7.26 0.06
N ASP A 122 -8.57 7.80 0.72
CA ASP A 122 -8.47 8.89 1.67
C ASP A 122 -8.92 8.43 3.06
N GLY A 123 -8.31 9.04 4.09
CA GLY A 123 -8.69 8.83 5.48
C GLY A 123 -9.78 9.78 5.93
N GLY A 124 -10.66 9.31 6.79
CA GLY A 124 -11.67 10.09 7.48
C GLY A 124 -11.55 9.95 9.01
N PRO A 125 -12.26 10.79 9.76
CA PRO A 125 -12.30 10.70 11.22
C PRO A 125 -12.95 9.38 11.67
N GLU A 126 -12.83 9.07 12.97
CA GLU A 126 -13.56 7.98 13.62
C GLU A 126 -15.08 8.12 13.36
N ASP A 127 -15.69 7.04 12.89
CA ASP A 127 -17.13 6.95 12.74
C ASP A 127 -17.71 6.14 13.92
N ASN A 128 -18.40 6.83 14.82
CA ASN A 128 -19.01 6.21 16.00
C ASN A 128 -20.07 5.15 15.65
N SER A 129 -20.66 5.18 14.45
CA SER A 129 -21.61 4.15 14.01
C SER A 129 -20.91 2.79 13.79
N GLN A 130 -19.60 2.78 13.57
CA GLN A 130 -18.79 1.59 13.32
C GLN A 130 -18.07 1.08 14.59
N THR A 131 -18.45 1.53 15.78
CA THR A 131 -17.80 1.17 17.07
C THR A 131 -17.59 -0.34 17.21
N ALA A 132 -18.56 -1.15 16.85
CA ALA A 132 -18.44 -2.62 16.91
C ALA A 132 -17.36 -3.17 15.98
N LYS A 133 -17.12 -2.53 14.81
CA LYS A 133 -16.05 -2.92 13.89
C LYS A 133 -14.67 -2.59 14.49
N TYR A 134 -14.51 -1.40 15.06
CA TYR A 134 -13.27 -1.03 15.76
C TYR A 134 -12.96 -1.99 16.90
N GLU A 135 -13.95 -2.28 17.76
CA GLU A 135 -13.78 -3.23 18.86
C GLU A 135 -13.37 -4.63 18.36
N ALA A 136 -13.97 -5.09 17.27
CA ALA A 136 -13.63 -6.38 16.66
C ALA A 136 -12.19 -6.41 16.11
N ILE A 137 -11.69 -5.30 15.56
CA ILE A 137 -10.30 -5.14 15.11
C ILE A 137 -9.35 -5.17 16.31
N GLU A 138 -9.64 -4.35 17.31
CA GLU A 138 -8.80 -4.14 18.51
C GLU A 138 -8.73 -5.39 19.42
N ASN A 139 -9.77 -6.24 19.38
CA ASN A 139 -9.81 -7.52 20.06
C ASN A 139 -9.19 -8.69 19.27
N GLY A 140 -8.60 -8.46 18.11
CA GLY A 140 -7.86 -9.46 17.37
C GLY A 140 -6.72 -10.09 18.18
N SER A 141 -6.44 -11.37 17.97
CA SER A 141 -5.45 -12.13 18.77
C SER A 141 -4.06 -11.49 18.74
N GLU A 142 -3.61 -11.05 17.56
CA GLU A 142 -2.31 -10.41 17.36
C GLU A 142 -2.24 -9.04 18.03
N VAL A 143 -3.32 -8.25 17.94
CA VAL A 143 -3.42 -6.93 18.55
C VAL A 143 -3.37 -7.07 20.09
N ARG A 144 -4.11 -8.04 20.65
CA ARG A 144 -4.07 -8.33 22.09
C ARG A 144 -2.68 -8.76 22.54
N ALA A 145 -2.01 -9.64 21.80
CA ALA A 145 -0.66 -10.06 22.11
C ALA A 145 0.33 -8.87 22.08
N ALA A 146 0.21 -7.97 21.09
CA ALA A 146 1.00 -6.75 21.04
C ALA A 146 0.73 -5.82 22.23
N CYS A 147 -0.53 -5.64 22.61
CA CYS A 147 -0.90 -4.86 23.80
C CYS A 147 -0.34 -5.45 25.11
N GLU A 148 -0.38 -6.77 25.26
CA GLU A 148 0.19 -7.47 26.42
C GLU A 148 1.71 -7.30 26.48
N GLN A 149 2.37 -7.41 25.32
CA GLN A 149 3.81 -7.19 25.25
C GLN A 149 4.19 -5.76 25.64
N MET A 150 3.43 -4.75 25.19
CA MET A 150 3.66 -3.35 25.60
C MET A 150 3.44 -3.13 27.10
N ARG A 151 2.44 -3.77 27.70
CA ARG A 151 2.15 -3.64 29.16
C ARG A 151 3.26 -4.18 30.05
N LYS A 152 4.18 -5.02 29.52
CA LYS A 152 5.36 -5.47 30.28
C LYS A 152 6.35 -4.34 30.53
N ASP A 153 6.38 -3.30 29.67
CA ASP A 153 7.09 -2.05 29.97
C ASP A 153 6.13 -1.06 30.62
N SER A 154 6.28 -0.83 31.90
CA SER A 154 5.42 0.08 32.69
C SER A 154 5.42 1.53 32.18
N ARG A 155 6.35 1.88 31.28
CA ARG A 155 6.46 3.20 30.66
C ARG A 155 5.63 3.36 29.40
N LEU A 156 5.14 2.26 28.81
CA LEU A 156 4.36 2.25 27.59
C LEU A 156 2.88 1.98 27.89
N LYS A 157 2.01 2.70 27.18
CA LYS A 157 0.56 2.47 27.21
C LYS A 157 0.06 2.22 25.79
N PRO A 158 -0.66 1.11 25.55
CA PRO A 158 -1.33 0.90 24.28
C PRO A 158 -2.48 1.91 24.13
N VAL A 159 -2.51 2.60 22.98
CA VAL A 159 -3.58 3.53 22.62
C VAL A 159 -3.99 3.22 21.19
N PHE A 160 -5.29 3.20 20.93
CA PHE A 160 -5.83 3.06 19.59
C PHE A 160 -6.16 4.43 19.00
N ILE A 161 -5.78 4.62 17.74
CA ILE A 161 -6.24 5.72 16.90
C ILE A 161 -7.18 5.10 15.86
N ARG A 162 -8.44 5.53 15.90
CA ARG A 162 -9.51 5.05 15.05
C ARG A 162 -9.76 6.05 13.93
N GLU A 163 -9.88 5.54 12.73
CA GLU A 163 -10.10 6.31 11.51
C GLU A 163 -11.02 5.52 10.60
N THR A 164 -11.55 6.17 9.57
CA THR A 164 -12.18 5.52 8.43
C THR A 164 -11.30 5.64 7.20
N ALA A 165 -11.54 4.78 6.21
CA ALA A 165 -11.01 4.96 4.85
C ALA A 165 -12.08 4.71 3.81
N HIS A 166 -11.99 5.44 2.71
CA HIS A 166 -12.88 5.36 1.56
C HIS A 166 -12.12 5.65 0.27
N LEU A 167 -12.74 5.40 -0.89
CA LEU A 167 -12.16 5.81 -2.16
C LEU A 167 -12.02 7.34 -2.20
N SER A 168 -10.80 7.82 -2.45
CA SER A 168 -10.54 9.23 -2.71
C SER A 168 -11.28 9.73 -3.96
N ALA A 169 -11.33 11.03 -4.19
CA ALA A 169 -11.85 11.58 -5.45
C ALA A 169 -11.09 11.01 -6.66
N PHE A 170 -9.77 10.89 -6.54
CA PHE A 170 -8.92 10.27 -7.55
C PHE A 170 -9.19 8.76 -7.68
N GLY A 171 -9.35 8.04 -6.57
CA GLY A 171 -9.70 6.62 -6.56
C GLY A 171 -11.05 6.32 -7.23
N LYS A 172 -12.05 7.17 -7.00
CA LYS A 172 -13.37 7.08 -7.68
C LYS A 172 -13.24 7.30 -9.19
N ALA A 173 -12.47 8.32 -9.61
CA ALA A 173 -12.21 8.58 -11.03
C ALA A 173 -11.44 7.44 -11.70
N PHE A 174 -10.42 6.90 -11.00
CA PHE A 174 -9.66 5.73 -11.44
C PHE A 174 -10.58 4.50 -11.60
N TRP A 175 -11.39 4.19 -10.58
CA TRP A 175 -12.32 3.07 -10.62
C TRP A 175 -13.29 3.19 -11.80
N THR A 176 -13.93 4.35 -11.97
CA THR A 176 -14.87 4.60 -13.07
C THR A 176 -14.24 4.45 -14.46
N ALA A 177 -12.97 4.76 -14.59
CA ALA A 177 -12.26 4.64 -15.87
C ALA A 177 -11.81 3.20 -16.18
N CYS A 178 -11.72 2.33 -15.15
CA CYS A 178 -11.17 0.97 -15.27
C CYS A 178 -12.23 -0.14 -15.17
N SER A 179 -13.47 0.17 -14.75
CA SER A 179 -14.57 -0.78 -14.52
C SER A 179 -15.61 -0.83 -15.62
#